data_a5e2bc9b43d97a6ecfd9ba42561b9a16
#
_entry.id   a5e2bc9b43d97a6ecfd9ba42561b9a16
#
_cell.length_a   1.000
_cell.length_b   1.000
_cell.length_c   1.000
_cell.angle_alpha   90.00
_cell.angle_beta   90.00
_cell.angle_gamma   90.00
#
_symmetry.space_group_name_H-M   'P 1'
#
loop_
_entity.id
_entity.type
_entity.pdbx_description
1 polymer ?
#
loop_
_entity_poly.entity_id
_entity_poly.type
_entity_poly.pdbx_seq_one_letter_code
_entity_poly.pdbx_strand_id
1 'polypeptide(L)'
;MYVPSIGRSVLPALTFGWSKVCVVSFVKGTSSSSSAPFAERRPRRTKRGRASRAGPARRSRPSLAVRNTRRRDFYPSMAFADIAPQFVGSLYWIVTTAVGSCITSSKYVALSLPPEHRPFYLHNNPTETKCCQADPHCPLKHHFQKLGSCWGYEESCEAPRRAAHPSCHSSSTPWVINLEEAKQMFWQQADFGYVKERRKELQTLCHPQHPGDSSLVCASHMRYCTATELFIDLRNPRRSNNRYEEDFLKNGEIGGHCILDQEALNAQGDHKSPLQSWFAELQTYTSLPFSVHTAKECEVVIDRPTYFMKLDAGVNMYHHFCDFVNLYISQHVNNSFSTDVNIVMWDTSSYYYGDLFSSTWKAFTDHDVIHLKDFDHKRVCFRNAVLSLLPRMRYGLFYNTPLISNCHSTALFRAFSQHVIYRLNITQHENKERKVRVTLLTRSTQYRRITNQKQLERAMKTVSLLDVRVVDYKFKEIDFTEQLRITHNSDVFIGIHGAGLTHLLFLPDWAVIFELHNCGDELCYWDLAKLRGVKYMTWRRKSAVYPEDEGHHPTLGNHPKFTNYAFDVAEFMRLVLLAVEQVQSHPTWQDRHDHDEL
;
A
#
# COMPACT_ATOMS: atom_id res chain seq x y z
N MET A 1 -18.36 1.47 -10.57
CA MET A 1 -18.57 0.02 -10.37
C MET A 1 -19.35 -0.17 -9.09
N TYR A 2 -20.41 -0.91 -9.18
CA TYR A 2 -21.32 -1.20 -8.07
C TYR A 2 -20.76 -2.34 -7.25
N VAL A 3 -20.68 -2.19 -5.94
CA VAL A 3 -20.50 -3.33 -5.04
C VAL A 3 -21.90 -3.75 -4.61
N PRO A 4 -22.39 -4.94 -4.96
CA PRO A 4 -23.67 -5.40 -4.43
C PRO A 4 -23.53 -5.57 -2.92
N SER A 5 -24.49 -5.01 -2.18
CA SER A 5 -24.66 -5.23 -0.75
C SER A 5 -24.98 -6.71 -0.53
N ILE A 6 -24.09 -7.44 0.08
CA ILE A 6 -24.36 -8.77 0.61
C ILE A 6 -25.21 -8.60 1.87
N GLY A 7 -26.24 -9.44 1.96
CA GLY A 7 -27.33 -9.39 2.89
C GLY A 7 -26.96 -9.16 4.35
N ARG A 8 -27.86 -8.46 5.01
CA ARG A 8 -27.87 -8.18 6.45
C ARG A 8 -27.92 -9.47 7.26
N SER A 9 -26.86 -9.75 7.98
CA SER A 9 -26.95 -10.45 9.26
C SER A 9 -26.73 -9.41 10.37
N VAL A 10 -27.74 -9.28 11.20
CA VAL A 10 -27.82 -8.29 12.29
C VAL A 10 -26.93 -8.75 13.44
N LEU A 11 -25.90 -8.03 13.75
CA LEU A 11 -25.19 -8.04 15.03
C LEU A 11 -25.12 -6.61 15.60
N PRO A 12 -25.18 -6.42 16.93
CA PRO A 12 -25.46 -5.12 17.53
C PRO A 12 -24.31 -4.13 17.33
N ALA A 13 -24.71 -2.90 17.04
CA ALA A 13 -23.85 -1.76 16.78
C ALA A 13 -23.05 -1.37 18.02
N LEU A 14 -21.73 -1.54 17.93
CA LEU A 14 -20.79 -0.68 18.61
C LEU A 14 -20.42 0.43 17.62
N THR A 15 -20.89 1.63 17.87
CA THR A 15 -20.64 2.83 17.09
C THR A 15 -19.18 3.27 17.28
N PHE A 16 -18.29 2.77 16.42
CA PHE A 16 -17.02 3.40 16.15
C PHE A 16 -17.13 4.12 14.80
N GLY A 17 -16.77 5.41 14.78
CA GLY A 17 -16.87 6.27 13.62
C GLY A 17 -16.15 5.70 12.40
N TRP A 18 -16.90 5.35 11.39
CA TRP A 18 -16.41 4.88 10.10
C TRP A 18 -15.89 6.07 9.30
N SER A 19 -14.60 6.05 8.94
CA SER A 19 -14.11 6.89 7.84
C SER A 19 -14.90 6.56 6.59
N LYS A 20 -15.52 7.57 5.98
CA LYS A 20 -16.28 7.42 4.75
C LYS A 20 -15.34 6.92 3.65
N VAL A 21 -15.53 5.71 3.19
CA VAL A 21 -14.77 5.12 2.08
C VAL A 21 -15.11 5.88 0.81
N CYS A 22 -14.10 6.28 0.02
CA CYS A 22 -14.29 6.85 -1.31
C CYS A 22 -14.95 5.82 -2.25
N VAL A 23 -16.27 5.74 -2.25
CA VAL A 23 -17.03 4.82 -3.11
C VAL A 23 -17.27 5.46 -4.46
N VAL A 24 -16.53 5.02 -5.48
CA VAL A 24 -16.75 5.43 -6.87
C VAL A 24 -17.54 4.33 -7.59
N SER A 25 -18.77 4.66 -7.99
CA SER A 25 -19.62 3.77 -8.76
C SER A 25 -19.42 3.99 -10.26
N PHE A 26 -19.07 2.93 -11.02
CA PHE A 26 -19.06 2.92 -12.48
C PHE A 26 -20.33 2.23 -13.01
N VAL A 27 -21.00 2.85 -13.97
CA VAL A 27 -22.18 2.29 -14.65
C VAL A 27 -21.71 1.69 -15.97
N LYS A 28 -21.94 0.38 -16.17
CA LYS A 28 -21.89 -0.25 -17.50
C LYS A 28 -23.20 0.06 -18.23
N GLY A 29 -23.10 0.72 -19.37
CA GLY A 29 -24.20 0.79 -20.33
C GLY A 29 -24.35 -0.56 -21.02
N THR A 30 -25.45 -1.27 -20.76
CA THR A 30 -25.93 -2.35 -21.62
C THR A 30 -27.34 -1.99 -22.07
N SER A 31 -27.48 -1.89 -23.39
CA SER A 31 -28.76 -1.80 -24.08
C SER A 31 -29.43 -3.16 -24.16
N SER A 32 -30.72 -3.18 -23.98
CA SER A 32 -31.79 -3.87 -24.68
C SER A 32 -32.76 -4.71 -23.86
N SER A 33 -33.97 -4.28 -24.00
CA SER A 33 -35.24 -4.93 -24.35
C SER A 33 -35.94 -5.89 -23.36
N SER A 34 -37.08 -5.35 -22.97
CA SER A 34 -38.44 -5.93 -23.00
C SER A 34 -38.87 -6.99 -21.99
N SER A 35 -39.92 -6.61 -21.39
CA SER A 35 -41.23 -7.25 -21.06
C SER A 35 -41.53 -7.48 -19.57
N ALA A 36 -42.63 -6.84 -19.18
CA ALA A 36 -43.36 -6.90 -17.93
C ALA A 36 -44.27 -8.17 -17.85
N PRO A 37 -45.24 -8.29 -16.93
CA PRO A 37 -45.23 -8.16 -15.46
C PRO A 37 -45.88 -9.37 -14.74
N PHE A 38 -45.82 -9.50 -13.43
CA PHE A 38 -46.94 -10.05 -12.63
C PHE A 38 -46.81 -9.82 -11.11
N ALA A 39 -47.77 -9.07 -10.60
CA ALA A 39 -48.67 -9.24 -9.45
C ALA A 39 -48.16 -9.44 -8.01
N GLU A 40 -48.63 -8.50 -7.22
CA GLU A 40 -48.88 -8.41 -5.78
C GLU A 40 -49.26 -9.71 -5.02
N ARG A 41 -48.79 -9.78 -3.77
CA ARG A 41 -49.63 -10.08 -2.60
C ARG A 41 -49.01 -9.71 -1.26
N ARG A 42 -49.66 -8.82 -0.54
CA ARG A 42 -49.65 -8.62 0.93
C ARG A 42 -50.71 -9.49 1.58
N PRO A 43 -50.93 -9.46 2.89
CA PRO A 43 -50.16 -9.51 4.13
C PRO A 43 -50.70 -10.51 5.17
N ARG A 44 -50.12 -10.59 6.39
CA ARG A 44 -50.92 -10.58 7.64
C ARG A 44 -50.07 -10.53 8.92
N ARG A 45 -50.50 -9.64 9.80
CA ARG A 45 -50.14 -9.47 11.22
C ARG A 45 -50.67 -10.60 12.08
N THR A 46 -49.98 -10.97 13.18
CA THR A 46 -50.60 -11.20 14.48
C THR A 46 -49.62 -10.97 15.64
N LYS A 47 -50.17 -10.65 16.75
CA LYS A 47 -49.81 -9.93 17.95
C LYS A 47 -49.33 -10.84 19.11
N ARG A 48 -48.57 -10.19 20.01
CA ARG A 48 -48.62 -10.29 21.48
C ARG A 48 -48.01 -11.49 22.22
N GLY A 49 -47.18 -11.14 23.21
CA GLY A 49 -46.92 -11.91 24.41
C GLY A 49 -45.85 -11.29 25.32
N ARG A 50 -46.26 -10.93 26.51
CA ARG A 50 -45.68 -10.06 27.54
C ARG A 50 -45.08 -10.90 28.68
N ALA A 51 -44.17 -10.26 29.43
CA ALA A 51 -43.77 -10.52 30.84
C ALA A 51 -42.64 -11.56 31.05
N SER A 52 -41.69 -11.46 32.01
CA SER A 52 -41.52 -10.64 33.19
C SER A 52 -40.10 -10.83 33.77
N ARG A 53 -39.58 -9.80 34.37
CA ARG A 53 -38.72 -9.64 35.57
C ARG A 53 -38.01 -10.85 36.20
N ALA A 54 -36.73 -10.72 36.47
CA ALA A 54 -36.14 -10.70 37.82
C ALA A 54 -34.60 -10.50 37.77
N GLY A 55 -34.08 -9.57 38.54
CA GLY A 55 -32.64 -9.42 38.86
C GLY A 55 -32.47 -9.85 40.34
N PRO A 56 -31.42 -9.42 41.07
CA PRO A 56 -30.00 -9.59 40.84
C PRO A 56 -29.31 -10.35 42.02
N ALA A 57 -28.08 -10.82 41.87
CA ALA A 57 -27.27 -11.19 43.02
C ALA A 57 -25.78 -10.83 42.84
N ARG A 58 -25.30 -10.03 43.75
CA ARG A 58 -23.89 -9.73 44.07
C ARG A 58 -23.22 -10.91 44.80
N ARG A 59 -21.93 -11.04 44.61
CA ARG A 59 -20.87 -11.38 45.60
C ARG A 59 -19.63 -11.79 44.82
N SER A 60 -18.40 -11.47 45.12
CA SER A 60 -17.59 -10.83 46.12
C SER A 60 -16.15 -11.34 45.86
N ARG A 61 -15.20 -10.44 45.88
CA ARG A 61 -13.75 -10.73 45.82
C ARG A 61 -13.32 -11.53 47.07
N PRO A 62 -12.16 -12.23 47.01
CA PRO A 62 -11.10 -11.80 47.90
C PRO A 62 -9.71 -11.66 47.25
N SER A 63 -8.99 -10.73 47.78
CA SER A 63 -7.56 -10.44 47.69
C SER A 63 -6.74 -11.37 48.59
N LEU A 64 -5.51 -11.72 48.20
CA LEU A 64 -4.38 -12.12 49.06
C LEU A 64 -3.10 -11.98 48.25
N ALA A 65 -2.26 -11.02 48.50
CA ALA A 65 -1.20 -10.88 49.47
C ALA A 65 0.14 -11.53 49.04
N VAL A 66 1.06 -10.64 48.84
CA VAL A 66 2.51 -10.71 48.69
C VAL A 66 3.19 -11.63 49.71
N ARG A 67 4.20 -12.39 49.27
CA ARG A 67 5.36 -12.75 50.09
C ARG A 67 6.65 -12.80 49.28
N ASN A 68 7.52 -11.87 49.59
CA ASN A 68 8.97 -11.88 49.39
C ASN A 68 9.63 -12.98 50.20
N THR A 69 10.57 -13.72 49.60
CA THR A 69 11.71 -14.28 50.33
C THR A 69 12.96 -14.23 49.47
N ARG A 70 13.91 -13.44 49.95
CA ARG A 70 15.34 -13.51 49.61
C ARG A 70 15.92 -14.79 50.20
N ARG A 71 16.83 -15.45 49.50
CA ARG A 71 18.03 -16.08 50.07
C ARG A 71 19.17 -16.12 49.09
N ARG A 72 20.29 -15.85 49.66
CA ARG A 72 21.68 -15.66 49.23
C ARG A 72 22.42 -16.98 48.99
N ASP A 73 23.42 -16.85 48.13
CA ASP A 73 24.79 -17.34 48.19
C ASP A 73 25.08 -18.83 48.38
N PHE A 74 25.84 -19.38 47.44
CA PHE A 74 27.10 -20.09 47.79
C PHE A 74 27.88 -20.41 46.50
N TYR A 75 29.12 -19.86 46.43
CA TYR A 75 30.22 -20.39 45.61
C TYR A 75 30.92 -21.49 46.42
N PRO A 76 31.59 -22.47 45.73
CA PRO A 76 33.03 -22.68 46.03
C PRO A 76 33.90 -22.81 44.78
N SER A 77 35.02 -22.15 44.85
CA SER A 77 36.22 -22.31 44.05
C SER A 77 36.96 -23.59 44.43
N MET A 78 37.58 -24.27 43.46
CA MET A 78 38.81 -25.09 43.61
C MET A 78 39.58 -25.14 42.30
N ALA A 79 40.67 -24.95 42.30
CA ALA A 79 42.05 -24.79 42.10
C ALA A 79 42.68 -25.87 41.20
N PHE A 80 43.56 -25.35 40.33
CA PHE A 80 44.76 -25.87 39.64
C PHE A 80 45.24 -27.29 39.87
N ALA A 81 45.58 -27.95 38.76
CA ALA A 81 46.80 -28.77 38.65
C ALA A 81 47.30 -28.79 37.21
N ASP A 82 48.54 -28.39 37.01
CA ASP A 82 49.36 -28.47 35.83
C ASP A 82 49.64 -29.92 35.43
N ILE A 83 49.67 -30.20 34.11
CA ILE A 83 50.59 -31.10 33.43
C ILE A 83 50.68 -30.69 31.94
N ALA A 84 51.82 -30.21 31.48
CA ALA A 84 52.29 -30.33 30.07
C ALA A 84 53.33 -31.47 30.04
N PRO A 85 53.64 -32.13 28.91
CA PRO A 85 54.19 -31.50 27.73
C PRO A 85 53.90 -32.18 26.33
N GLN A 86 54.17 -31.36 25.31
CA GLN A 86 54.73 -31.66 23.98
C GLN A 86 54.03 -32.70 23.09
N PHE A 87 53.31 -32.20 22.09
CA PHE A 87 53.37 -32.70 20.72
C PHE A 87 53.29 -31.53 19.73
N VAL A 88 54.42 -31.33 19.00
CA VAL A 88 54.51 -30.48 17.83
C VAL A 88 53.72 -31.17 16.71
N GLY A 89 52.55 -30.67 16.42
CA GLY A 89 51.77 -31.03 15.26
C GLY A 89 51.22 -29.78 14.65
N SER A 90 51.72 -29.38 13.48
CA SER A 90 51.24 -28.27 12.66
C SER A 90 49.74 -28.44 12.39
N LEU A 91 48.90 -27.85 13.24
CA LEU A 91 47.51 -27.60 12.93
C LEU A 91 47.45 -26.28 12.16
N TYR A 92 47.45 -26.40 10.82
CA TYR A 92 46.88 -25.40 9.96
C TYR A 92 45.43 -25.21 10.40
N TRP A 93 45.16 -24.18 11.18
CA TRP A 93 43.83 -23.66 11.34
C TRP A 93 43.37 -23.15 9.99
N ILE A 94 42.64 -23.99 9.27
CA ILE A 94 41.76 -23.52 8.21
C ILE A 94 40.69 -22.71 8.92
N VAL A 95 40.93 -21.41 9.06
CA VAL A 95 39.89 -20.44 9.27
C VAL A 95 39.09 -20.43 7.97
N THR A 96 38.15 -21.33 7.84
CA THR A 96 37.06 -21.17 6.90
C THR A 96 36.21 -20.04 7.43
N THR A 97 36.69 -18.79 7.19
CA THR A 97 35.80 -17.65 7.12
C THR A 97 34.74 -18.05 6.09
N ALA A 98 33.53 -18.24 6.56
CA ALA A 98 32.36 -18.22 5.69
C ALA A 98 32.35 -16.85 5.02
N VAL A 99 33.08 -16.75 3.89
CA VAL A 99 32.92 -15.68 2.92
C VAL A 99 31.56 -15.99 2.30
N GLY A 100 30.52 -15.44 2.91
CA GLY A 100 29.22 -15.40 2.26
C GLY A 100 29.48 -14.86 0.86
N SER A 101 29.14 -15.63 -0.17
CA SER A 101 29.45 -15.31 -1.56
C SER A 101 28.90 -13.90 -1.83
N CYS A 102 29.81 -12.97 -2.05
CA CYS A 102 29.44 -11.61 -2.44
C CYS A 102 28.64 -11.71 -3.74
N ILE A 103 27.54 -11.00 -3.75
CA ILE A 103 26.61 -10.95 -4.87
C ILE A 103 27.32 -10.41 -6.09
N THR A 104 27.23 -11.11 -7.21
CA THR A 104 27.80 -10.68 -8.48
C THR A 104 27.21 -9.34 -8.94
N SER A 105 27.99 -8.55 -9.68
CA SER A 105 27.65 -7.23 -10.24
C SER A 105 26.21 -7.12 -10.84
N SER A 106 25.65 -8.21 -11.36
CA SER A 106 24.30 -8.27 -11.94
C SER A 106 23.17 -7.95 -10.94
N LYS A 107 23.31 -8.27 -9.66
CA LYS A 107 22.27 -7.98 -8.66
C LYS A 107 22.16 -6.48 -8.32
N TYR A 108 23.26 -5.72 -8.39
CA TYR A 108 23.19 -4.27 -8.15
C TYR A 108 22.45 -3.53 -9.27
N VAL A 109 22.51 -4.05 -10.49
CA VAL A 109 21.77 -3.50 -11.65
C VAL A 109 20.27 -3.75 -11.49
N ALA A 110 19.89 -4.93 -11.01
CA ALA A 110 18.47 -5.30 -10.80
C ALA A 110 17.78 -4.50 -9.67
N LEU A 111 18.52 -3.83 -8.77
CA LEU A 111 17.92 -3.01 -7.73
C LEU A 111 17.23 -1.75 -8.27
N SER A 112 17.81 -1.11 -9.27
CA SER A 112 17.29 0.11 -9.92
C SER A 112 16.55 1.09 -8.97
N LEU A 113 17.14 1.34 -7.79
CA LEU A 113 16.61 2.25 -6.77
C LEU A 113 16.93 3.71 -7.09
N PRO A 114 16.04 4.66 -6.76
CA PRO A 114 16.36 6.08 -6.78
C PRO A 114 17.66 6.37 -6.04
N PRO A 115 18.51 7.29 -6.54
CA PRO A 115 19.78 7.60 -5.89
C PRO A 115 19.67 7.95 -4.41
N GLU A 116 18.61 8.68 -4.02
CA GLU A 116 18.31 9.05 -2.64
C GLU A 116 17.93 7.88 -1.74
N HIS A 117 17.43 6.76 -2.31
CA HIS A 117 17.05 5.56 -1.55
C HIS A 117 18.22 4.60 -1.32
N ARG A 118 19.27 4.68 -2.11
CA ARG A 118 20.42 3.76 -2.05
C ARG A 118 21.17 3.75 -0.71
N PRO A 119 21.39 4.89 -0.03
CA PRO A 119 21.98 4.89 1.30
C PRO A 119 21.15 4.13 2.34
N PHE A 120 19.83 4.24 2.29
CA PHE A 120 18.92 3.50 3.19
C PHE A 120 18.96 1.99 2.93
N TYR A 121 18.96 1.60 1.65
CA TYR A 121 19.10 0.20 1.26
C TYR A 121 20.42 -0.39 1.76
N LEU A 122 21.53 0.28 1.55
CA LEU A 122 22.86 -0.13 2.02
C LEU A 122 22.92 -0.25 3.54
N HIS A 123 22.32 0.68 4.28
CA HIS A 123 22.23 0.63 5.73
C HIS A 123 21.50 -0.64 6.21
N ASN A 124 20.42 -1.01 5.53
CA ASN A 124 19.58 -2.17 5.86
C ASN A 124 20.16 -3.52 5.36
N ASN A 125 21.23 -3.48 4.55
CA ASN A 125 21.89 -4.67 3.97
C ASN A 125 23.40 -4.65 4.23
N PRO A 126 23.87 -4.84 5.49
CA PRO A 126 25.27 -4.68 5.87
C PRO A 126 26.21 -5.67 5.18
N THR A 127 25.74 -6.89 4.87
CA THR A 127 26.52 -7.89 4.13
C THR A 127 26.78 -7.42 2.70
N GLU A 128 25.74 -6.97 2.00
CA GLU A 128 25.87 -6.42 0.65
C GLU A 128 26.71 -5.16 0.62
N THR A 129 26.60 -4.34 1.66
CA THR A 129 27.42 -3.13 1.82
C THR A 129 28.89 -3.48 1.93
N LYS A 130 29.28 -4.49 2.73
CA LYS A 130 30.67 -4.99 2.82
C LYS A 130 31.16 -5.54 1.48
N CYS A 131 30.33 -6.31 0.79
CA CYS A 131 30.66 -6.82 -0.53
C CYS A 131 30.88 -5.70 -1.55
N CYS A 132 30.01 -4.72 -1.57
CA CYS A 132 30.12 -3.54 -2.44
C CYS A 132 31.37 -2.70 -2.10
N GLN A 133 31.76 -2.60 -0.84
CA GLN A 133 32.99 -1.91 -0.42
C GLN A 133 34.24 -2.60 -0.98
N ALA A 134 34.23 -3.93 -1.00
CA ALA A 134 35.35 -4.74 -1.52
C ALA A 134 35.42 -4.77 -3.06
N ASP A 135 34.30 -4.58 -3.76
CA ASP A 135 34.22 -4.64 -5.23
C ASP A 135 34.60 -3.28 -5.86
N PRO A 136 35.71 -3.19 -6.66
CA PRO A 136 36.10 -1.96 -7.37
C PRO A 136 34.99 -1.41 -8.29
N HIS A 137 34.15 -2.26 -8.84
CA HIS A 137 33.15 -1.92 -9.85
C HIS A 137 31.74 -1.74 -9.26
N CYS A 138 31.57 -1.76 -7.93
CA CYS A 138 30.25 -1.58 -7.34
C CYS A 138 29.68 -0.18 -7.65
N PRO A 139 28.50 -0.10 -8.30
CA PRO A 139 27.90 1.17 -8.69
C PRO A 139 27.37 1.99 -7.50
N LEU A 140 27.28 1.38 -6.31
CA LEU A 140 26.72 2.03 -5.11
C LEU A 140 27.79 2.72 -4.23
N LYS A 141 29.09 2.67 -4.58
CA LYS A 141 30.20 3.24 -3.77
C LYS A 141 30.03 4.72 -3.44
N HIS A 142 29.49 5.51 -4.37
CA HIS A 142 29.28 6.95 -4.18
C HIS A 142 28.26 7.28 -3.09
N HIS A 143 27.48 6.29 -2.64
CA HIS A 143 26.44 6.47 -1.63
C HIS A 143 26.93 6.16 -0.21
N PHE A 144 28.14 5.62 -0.02
CA PHE A 144 28.68 5.28 1.31
C PHE A 144 28.88 6.48 2.22
N GLN A 145 29.10 7.68 1.68
CA GLN A 145 29.24 8.91 2.47
C GLN A 145 27.96 9.29 3.23
N LYS A 146 26.80 8.81 2.76
CA LYS A 146 25.48 9.03 3.37
C LYS A 146 24.99 7.83 4.18
N LEU A 147 25.86 6.84 4.44
CA LEU A 147 25.56 5.72 5.31
C LEU A 147 25.30 6.23 6.74
N GLY A 148 24.11 6.10 7.21
CA GLY A 148 23.67 6.60 8.51
C GLY A 148 22.21 7.02 8.51
N SER A 149 21.67 7.34 7.33
CA SER A 149 20.23 7.51 7.14
C SER A 149 19.54 6.16 7.04
N CYS A 150 18.38 6.04 7.66
CA CYS A 150 17.58 4.81 7.72
C CYS A 150 16.10 5.10 7.46
N TRP A 151 15.34 4.11 7.01
CA TRP A 151 13.90 4.27 6.82
C TRP A 151 13.15 4.47 8.13
N GLY A 152 13.60 3.81 9.21
CA GLY A 152 13.02 3.90 10.54
C GLY A 152 12.52 2.55 11.09
N TYR A 153 12.42 1.52 10.28
CA TYR A 153 12.03 0.18 10.72
C TYR A 153 13.22 -0.73 11.08
N GLU A 154 14.42 -0.32 10.74
CA GLU A 154 15.66 -1.03 11.07
C GLU A 154 15.94 -0.94 12.58
N GLU A 155 16.51 -2.00 13.16
CA GLU A 155 16.81 -2.06 14.61
C GLU A 155 17.80 -0.99 15.06
N SER A 156 18.80 -0.69 14.23
CA SER A 156 19.85 0.30 14.51
C SER A 156 19.46 1.73 14.11
N CYS A 157 18.20 1.97 13.68
CA CYS A 157 17.75 3.27 13.20
C CYS A 157 17.38 4.22 14.34
N GLU A 158 18.23 5.19 14.61
CA GLU A 158 17.97 6.26 15.58
C GLU A 158 17.00 7.31 15.02
N ALA A 159 16.17 7.88 15.89
CA ALA A 159 15.15 8.85 15.49
C ALA A 159 15.66 10.03 14.64
N PRO A 160 16.82 10.68 14.93
CA PRO A 160 17.32 11.78 14.11
C PRO A 160 17.76 11.38 12.70
N ARG A 161 18.00 10.07 12.47
CA ARG A 161 18.48 9.53 11.18
C ARG A 161 17.37 8.97 10.30
N ARG A 162 16.14 8.98 10.80
CA ARG A 162 14.98 8.47 10.06
C ARG A 162 14.69 9.30 8.83
N ALA A 163 14.22 8.65 7.77
CA ALA A 163 13.72 9.30 6.55
C ALA A 163 12.52 10.22 6.82
N ALA A 164 11.76 9.94 7.87
CA ALA A 164 10.51 10.60 8.17
C ALA A 164 10.57 11.47 9.43
N HIS A 165 10.10 12.70 9.25
CA HIS A 165 9.80 13.62 10.34
C HIS A 165 8.39 14.17 10.13
N PRO A 166 7.33 13.45 10.57
CA PRO A 166 5.96 13.92 10.41
C PRO A 166 5.77 15.32 11.02
N SER A 167 5.06 16.18 10.31
CA SER A 167 4.68 17.50 10.80
C SER A 167 3.27 17.44 11.39
N CYS A 168 3.11 17.89 12.65
CA CYS A 168 1.84 17.96 13.36
C CYS A 168 1.68 19.36 13.94
N HIS A 169 0.49 19.97 13.76
CA HIS A 169 0.27 21.36 14.16
C HIS A 169 -0.42 21.52 15.51
N SER A 170 -1.08 20.49 16.04
CA SER A 170 -1.71 20.51 17.36
C SER A 170 -1.98 19.08 17.86
N SER A 171 -2.14 18.96 19.19
CA SER A 171 -2.46 17.70 19.87
C SER A 171 -3.97 17.46 20.07
N SER A 172 -4.83 18.09 19.30
CA SER A 172 -6.28 18.21 19.56
C SER A 172 -7.12 16.96 19.27
N THR A 173 -6.55 15.77 19.32
CA THR A 173 -7.32 14.53 19.23
C THR A 173 -7.44 13.89 20.62
N PRO A 174 -8.62 13.35 21.01
CA PRO A 174 -8.85 12.84 22.35
C PRO A 174 -8.00 11.60 22.73
N TRP A 175 -7.31 10.99 21.79
CA TRP A 175 -6.45 9.81 21.99
C TRP A 175 -4.97 10.12 22.11
N VAL A 176 -4.56 11.40 22.05
CA VAL A 176 -3.16 11.80 22.08
C VAL A 176 -2.97 12.92 23.08
N ILE A 177 -2.04 12.74 24.00
CA ILE A 177 -1.85 13.66 25.13
C ILE A 177 -1.03 14.88 24.73
N ASN A 178 -0.09 14.72 23.81
CA ASN A 178 0.83 15.79 23.38
C ASN A 178 1.26 15.64 21.92
N LEU A 179 1.98 16.65 21.43
CA LEU A 179 2.40 16.76 20.03
C LEU A 179 3.39 15.64 19.62
N GLU A 180 4.30 15.25 20.51
CA GLU A 180 5.29 14.20 20.22
C GLU A 180 4.63 12.83 20.11
N GLU A 181 3.65 12.54 20.98
CA GLU A 181 2.83 11.35 20.88
C GLU A 181 2.02 11.33 19.58
N ALA A 182 1.46 12.48 19.16
CA ALA A 182 0.78 12.61 17.88
C ALA A 182 1.70 12.28 16.70
N LYS A 183 2.92 12.82 16.66
CA LYS A 183 3.92 12.52 15.63
C LYS A 183 4.29 11.05 15.62
N GLN A 184 4.56 10.48 16.79
CA GLN A 184 4.94 9.08 16.91
C GLN A 184 3.80 8.15 16.47
N MET A 185 2.56 8.43 16.88
CA MET A 185 1.40 7.64 16.45
C MET A 185 1.15 7.75 14.95
N PHE A 186 1.23 8.96 14.38
CA PHE A 186 1.11 9.14 12.94
C PHE A 186 2.21 8.39 12.18
N TRP A 187 3.45 8.45 12.65
CA TRP A 187 4.55 7.70 12.08
C TRP A 187 4.31 6.18 12.14
N GLN A 188 3.87 5.65 13.28
CA GLN A 188 3.58 4.22 13.43
C GLN A 188 2.46 3.72 12.54
N GLN A 189 1.46 4.56 12.29
CA GLN A 189 0.25 4.16 11.61
C GLN A 189 0.23 4.52 10.12
N ALA A 190 0.98 5.52 9.69
CA ALA A 190 0.90 6.09 8.34
C ALA A 190 2.23 6.14 7.59
N ASP A 191 3.36 5.85 8.24
CA ASP A 191 4.69 5.96 7.67
C ASP A 191 5.50 4.66 7.84
N PHE A 192 6.81 4.69 7.75
CA PHE A 192 7.68 3.53 7.90
C PHE A 192 7.54 2.80 9.26
N GLY A 193 6.95 3.43 10.26
CA GLY A 193 6.50 2.76 11.47
C GLY A 193 5.48 1.65 11.19
N TYR A 194 4.63 1.82 10.18
CA TYR A 194 3.71 0.79 9.71
C TYR A 194 4.46 -0.46 9.20
N VAL A 195 5.54 -0.28 8.44
CA VAL A 195 6.42 -1.38 8.02
C VAL A 195 7.04 -2.07 9.23
N LYS A 196 7.52 -1.28 10.21
CA LYS A 196 8.10 -1.82 11.45
C LYS A 196 7.13 -2.73 12.20
N GLU A 197 5.88 -2.31 12.33
CA GLU A 197 4.85 -3.13 12.99
C GLU A 197 4.54 -4.40 12.18
N ARG A 198 4.45 -4.33 10.85
CA ARG A 198 4.25 -5.53 10.01
C ARG A 198 5.40 -6.53 10.15
N ARG A 199 6.64 -6.07 10.22
CA ARG A 199 7.81 -6.93 10.42
C ARG A 199 7.82 -7.60 11.80
N LYS A 200 7.34 -6.92 12.85
CA LYS A 200 7.23 -7.49 14.20
C LYS A 200 6.14 -8.56 14.31
N GLU A 201 5.11 -8.49 13.48
CA GLU A 201 4.02 -9.47 13.47
C GLU A 201 4.38 -10.79 12.79
N LEU A 202 5.54 -10.86 12.13
CA LEU A 202 5.96 -12.06 11.39
C LEU A 202 6.20 -13.23 12.34
N GLN A 203 5.47 -14.31 12.11
CA GLN A 203 5.61 -15.58 12.81
C GLN A 203 5.74 -16.73 11.83
N THR A 204 6.57 -17.70 12.15
CA THR A 204 6.72 -18.91 11.35
C THR A 204 5.58 -19.87 11.65
N LEU A 205 4.87 -20.29 10.61
CA LEU A 205 3.79 -21.28 10.69
C LEU A 205 4.22 -22.66 10.17
N CYS A 206 5.16 -22.69 9.22
CA CYS A 206 5.76 -23.90 8.67
C CYS A 206 7.27 -23.84 8.90
N HIS A 207 7.77 -24.70 9.79
CA HIS A 207 9.14 -24.68 10.26
C HIS A 207 10.01 -25.67 9.48
N PRO A 208 11.03 -25.20 8.71
CA PRO A 208 11.97 -26.09 8.04
C PRO A 208 12.80 -26.87 9.06
N GLN A 209 13.09 -28.15 8.77
CA GLN A 209 13.95 -29.00 9.60
C GLN A 209 15.35 -29.15 9.01
N HIS A 210 15.45 -29.07 7.68
CA HIS A 210 16.70 -29.24 6.94
C HIS A 210 16.85 -28.14 5.88
N PRO A 211 18.07 -27.84 5.41
CA PRO A 211 18.30 -26.98 4.27
C PRO A 211 17.52 -27.49 3.03
N GLY A 212 16.74 -26.61 2.41
CA GLY A 212 15.88 -26.97 1.26
C GLY A 212 14.46 -27.38 1.64
N ASP A 213 14.12 -27.44 2.94
CA ASP A 213 12.76 -27.60 3.39
C ASP A 213 11.94 -26.30 3.17
N SER A 214 10.64 -26.48 3.16
CA SER A 214 9.69 -25.36 3.00
C SER A 214 9.57 -24.54 4.27
N SER A 215 9.28 -23.26 4.09
CA SER A 215 8.87 -22.37 5.18
C SER A 215 7.62 -21.58 4.81
N LEU A 216 6.84 -21.23 5.82
CA LEU A 216 5.74 -20.25 5.71
C LEU A 216 5.82 -19.31 6.89
N VAL A 217 6.02 -18.02 6.63
CA VAL A 217 6.12 -16.96 7.63
C VAL A 217 5.08 -15.91 7.33
N CYS A 218 4.16 -15.64 8.28
CA CYS A 218 3.06 -14.70 8.05
C CYS A 218 2.99 -13.62 9.12
N ALA A 219 2.52 -12.43 8.71
CA ALA A 219 2.05 -11.41 9.63
C ALA A 219 0.65 -11.78 10.17
N SER A 220 0.27 -11.20 11.31
CA SER A 220 -1.01 -11.45 11.97
C SER A 220 -2.19 -11.41 10.99
N HIS A 221 -3.12 -12.36 11.16
CA HIS A 221 -4.28 -12.58 10.29
C HIS A 221 -3.92 -12.85 8.81
N MET A 222 -2.73 -13.34 8.55
CA MET A 222 -2.24 -13.61 7.18
C MET A 222 -2.40 -12.43 6.22
N ARG A 223 -2.14 -11.21 6.69
CA ARG A 223 -2.19 -10.00 5.86
C ARG A 223 -1.06 -9.92 4.85
N TYR A 224 0.02 -10.59 5.15
CA TYR A 224 1.25 -10.71 4.38
C TYR A 224 1.90 -12.03 4.74
N CYS A 225 2.41 -12.78 3.75
CA CYS A 225 3.18 -13.99 4.01
C CYS A 225 4.38 -14.09 3.07
N THR A 226 5.42 -14.78 3.52
CA THR A 226 6.50 -15.30 2.67
C THR A 226 6.55 -16.81 2.79
N ALA A 227 6.84 -17.48 1.69
CA ALA A 227 7.04 -18.91 1.67
C ALA A 227 8.26 -19.26 0.83
N THR A 228 9.03 -20.24 1.28
CA THR A 228 10.05 -20.89 0.48
C THR A 228 9.60 -22.29 0.11
N GLU A 229 9.99 -22.77 -1.07
CA GLU A 229 9.62 -24.08 -1.57
C GLU A 229 8.10 -24.34 -1.43
N LEU A 230 7.29 -23.43 -1.98
CA LEU A 230 5.84 -23.49 -1.96
C LEU A 230 5.31 -24.35 -3.09
N PHE A 231 4.55 -25.39 -2.77
CA PHE A 231 3.82 -26.24 -3.72
C PHE A 231 2.38 -25.78 -3.88
N ILE A 232 1.88 -25.70 -5.12
CA ILE A 232 0.46 -25.44 -5.43
C ILE A 232 0.02 -26.40 -6.54
N ASP A 233 -1.04 -27.17 -6.29
CA ASP A 233 -1.68 -28.06 -7.27
C ASP A 233 -2.89 -27.35 -7.90
N LEU A 234 -2.73 -26.90 -9.13
CA LEU A 234 -3.74 -26.21 -9.92
C LEU A 234 -4.39 -27.13 -10.98
N ARG A 235 -4.31 -28.44 -10.83
CA ARG A 235 -4.87 -29.37 -11.83
C ARG A 235 -6.38 -29.30 -11.90
N ASN A 236 -7.06 -29.00 -10.78
CA ASN A 236 -8.53 -28.97 -10.70
C ASN A 236 -9.03 -27.76 -9.90
N PRO A 237 -8.69 -26.51 -10.27
CA PRO A 237 -9.09 -25.35 -9.50
C PRO A 237 -10.60 -25.13 -9.59
N ARG A 238 -11.26 -24.92 -8.43
CA ARG A 238 -12.68 -24.56 -8.39
C ARG A 238 -12.87 -23.12 -8.86
N ARG A 239 -13.78 -22.93 -9.80
CA ARG A 239 -14.06 -21.61 -10.37
C ARG A 239 -15.55 -21.30 -10.41
N SER A 240 -15.87 -20.03 -10.19
CA SER A 240 -17.16 -19.45 -10.44
C SER A 240 -17.01 -18.32 -11.44
N ASN A 241 -17.72 -18.35 -12.57
CA ASN A 241 -17.66 -17.30 -13.60
C ASN A 241 -16.25 -16.95 -14.08
N ASN A 242 -15.43 -17.96 -14.40
CA ASN A 242 -14.01 -17.82 -14.81
C ASN A 242 -13.06 -17.24 -13.76
N ARG A 243 -13.43 -17.30 -12.47
CA ARG A 243 -12.58 -16.86 -11.36
C ARG A 243 -12.40 -17.98 -10.37
N TYR A 244 -11.31 -17.95 -9.64
CA TYR A 244 -11.15 -18.83 -8.51
C TYR A 244 -12.12 -18.46 -7.40
N GLU A 245 -12.71 -19.48 -6.75
CA GLU A 245 -13.38 -19.29 -5.46
C GLU A 245 -12.31 -18.97 -4.41
N GLU A 246 -12.66 -18.25 -3.36
CA GLU A 246 -11.69 -17.83 -2.33
C GLU A 246 -11.02 -19.03 -1.65
N ASP A 247 -11.76 -20.13 -1.47
CA ASP A 247 -11.34 -21.38 -0.84
C ASP A 247 -11.17 -22.51 -1.87
N PHE A 248 -10.67 -22.20 -3.06
CA PHE A 248 -10.61 -23.18 -4.16
C PHE A 248 -9.58 -24.30 -3.96
N LEU A 249 -8.58 -24.08 -3.11
CA LEU A 249 -7.56 -25.07 -2.78
C LEU A 249 -8.02 -25.98 -1.64
N LYS A 250 -7.79 -27.28 -1.79
CA LYS A 250 -8.09 -28.30 -0.78
C LYS A 250 -6.83 -28.71 -0.03
N ASN A 251 -7.03 -29.48 1.05
CA ASN A 251 -5.90 -30.10 1.78
C ASN A 251 -5.02 -30.92 0.82
N GLY A 252 -3.73 -30.66 0.83
CA GLY A 252 -2.76 -31.28 -0.05
C GLY A 252 -2.59 -30.60 -1.42
N GLU A 253 -3.44 -29.63 -1.78
CA GLU A 253 -3.30 -28.84 -3.02
C GLU A 253 -2.41 -27.59 -2.81
N ILE A 254 -2.19 -27.16 -1.58
CA ILE A 254 -1.19 -26.14 -1.22
C ILE A 254 -0.41 -26.60 0.01
N GLY A 255 0.91 -26.42 0.01
CA GLY A 255 1.72 -26.84 1.14
C GLY A 255 3.21 -26.76 0.91
N GLY A 256 3.94 -27.38 1.84
CA GLY A 256 5.39 -27.49 1.81
C GLY A 256 5.89 -28.58 2.74
N HIS A 257 7.14 -29.02 2.57
CA HIS A 257 7.78 -30.00 3.43
C HIS A 257 8.36 -29.32 4.66
N CYS A 258 7.65 -29.41 5.80
CA CYS A 258 8.02 -28.73 7.05
C CYS A 258 7.24 -29.28 8.25
N ILE A 259 7.57 -28.84 9.45
CA ILE A 259 6.70 -29.00 10.63
C ILE A 259 5.70 -27.84 10.63
N LEU A 260 4.43 -28.14 10.38
CA LEU A 260 3.35 -27.18 10.36
C LEU A 260 2.77 -26.99 11.74
N ASP A 261 2.72 -25.74 12.22
CA ASP A 261 1.95 -25.35 13.41
C ASP A 261 0.49 -25.12 13.00
N GLN A 262 -0.29 -26.19 13.07
CA GLN A 262 -1.69 -26.19 12.66
C GLN A 262 -2.57 -25.33 13.57
N GLU A 263 -2.25 -25.23 14.86
CA GLU A 263 -2.98 -24.42 15.81
C GLU A 263 -2.77 -22.92 15.53
N ALA A 264 -1.52 -22.50 15.35
CA ALA A 264 -1.19 -21.13 14.97
C ALA A 264 -1.78 -20.74 13.61
N LEU A 265 -1.80 -21.67 12.63
CA LEU A 265 -2.44 -21.47 11.33
C LEU A 265 -3.95 -21.20 11.49
N ASN A 266 -4.64 -22.05 12.23
CA ASN A 266 -6.09 -21.95 12.44
C ASN A 266 -6.47 -20.66 13.19
N ALA A 267 -5.63 -20.20 14.11
CA ALA A 267 -5.82 -18.96 14.86
C ALA A 267 -5.80 -17.69 14.00
N GLN A 268 -5.31 -17.76 12.75
CA GLN A 268 -5.30 -16.62 11.83
C GLN A 268 -6.68 -16.32 11.20
N GLY A 269 -7.69 -17.12 11.45
CA GLY A 269 -8.97 -17.14 10.72
C GLY A 269 -9.96 -16.01 10.99
N ASP A 270 -9.65 -15.02 11.83
CA ASP A 270 -10.59 -13.97 12.25
C ASP A 270 -10.99 -13.00 11.13
N HIS A 271 -10.19 -12.88 10.07
CA HIS A 271 -10.41 -11.96 8.96
C HIS A 271 -10.35 -12.73 7.63
N LYS A 272 -11.49 -13.26 7.19
CA LYS A 272 -11.60 -14.14 6.01
C LYS A 272 -11.92 -13.42 4.69
N SER A 273 -12.05 -12.09 4.69
CA SER A 273 -12.36 -11.37 3.44
C SER A 273 -11.17 -11.45 2.47
N PRO A 274 -11.42 -11.72 1.16
CA PRO A 274 -10.37 -11.91 0.15
C PRO A 274 -9.38 -10.76 0.03
N LEU A 275 -9.87 -9.53 0.23
CA LEU A 275 -9.03 -8.32 0.13
C LEU A 275 -8.49 -7.84 1.49
N GLN A 276 -8.62 -8.67 2.53
CA GLN A 276 -8.14 -8.37 3.88
C GLN A 276 -7.14 -9.39 4.41
N SER A 277 -7.20 -10.63 3.93
CA SER A 277 -6.40 -11.75 4.42
C SER A 277 -6.13 -12.77 3.31
N TRP A 278 -5.00 -13.46 3.40
CA TRP A 278 -4.68 -14.66 2.61
C TRP A 278 -5.17 -15.94 3.27
N PHE A 279 -5.93 -15.84 4.37
CA PHE A 279 -6.35 -17.01 5.13
C PHE A 279 -7.21 -17.97 4.31
N ALA A 280 -8.10 -17.45 3.47
CA ALA A 280 -8.98 -18.31 2.66
C ALA A 280 -8.18 -19.23 1.73
N GLU A 281 -7.07 -18.75 1.15
CA GLU A 281 -6.21 -19.49 0.26
C GLU A 281 -5.22 -20.40 0.99
N LEU A 282 -4.82 -20.04 2.22
CA LEU A 282 -3.80 -20.74 2.99
C LEU A 282 -4.35 -21.63 4.12
N GLN A 283 -5.66 -21.58 4.42
CA GLN A 283 -6.25 -22.37 5.52
C GLN A 283 -6.08 -23.88 5.34
N THR A 284 -5.90 -24.32 4.10
CA THR A 284 -5.69 -25.72 3.72
C THR A 284 -4.20 -26.06 3.49
N TYR A 285 -3.30 -25.17 3.90
CA TYR A 285 -1.86 -25.42 3.80
C TYR A 285 -1.49 -26.68 4.57
N THR A 286 -0.77 -27.59 3.91
CA THR A 286 -0.52 -28.93 4.43
C THR A 286 0.98 -29.22 4.48
N SER A 287 1.44 -29.91 5.53
CA SER A 287 2.77 -30.51 5.57
C SER A 287 2.82 -31.66 4.57
N LEU A 288 3.68 -31.53 3.56
CA LEU A 288 3.82 -32.51 2.48
C LEU A 288 4.83 -33.61 2.84
N PRO A 289 4.60 -34.87 2.41
CA PRO A 289 5.50 -35.99 2.68
C PRO A 289 6.77 -35.98 1.82
N PHE A 290 6.91 -35.03 0.89
CA PHE A 290 8.04 -34.93 -0.03
C PHE A 290 8.69 -33.56 0.01
N SER A 291 10.00 -33.48 -0.18
CA SER A 291 10.74 -32.24 -0.31
C SER A 291 10.40 -31.57 -1.64
N VAL A 292 9.81 -30.37 -1.57
CA VAL A 292 9.46 -29.57 -2.76
C VAL A 292 10.70 -29.17 -3.56
N HIS A 293 11.85 -29.03 -2.89
CA HIS A 293 13.11 -28.67 -3.52
C HIS A 293 13.59 -29.70 -4.56
N THR A 294 13.39 -30.98 -4.27
CA THR A 294 13.86 -32.08 -5.10
C THR A 294 12.73 -32.84 -5.80
N ALA A 295 11.48 -32.36 -5.63
CA ALA A 295 10.30 -33.09 -6.04
C ALA A 295 10.18 -33.22 -7.57
N LYS A 296 9.89 -34.45 -8.02
CA LYS A 296 9.42 -34.72 -9.37
C LYS A 296 7.91 -34.41 -9.55
N GLU A 297 7.24 -34.13 -8.46
CA GLU A 297 5.83 -33.78 -8.42
C GLU A 297 5.54 -32.40 -9.06
N CYS A 298 6.53 -31.50 -9.10
CA CYS A 298 6.40 -30.19 -9.73
C CYS A 298 6.54 -30.31 -11.25
N GLU A 299 5.48 -30.01 -11.98
CA GLU A 299 5.50 -29.93 -13.46
C GLU A 299 6.10 -28.60 -13.94
N VAL A 300 5.98 -27.56 -13.11
CA VAL A 300 6.58 -26.24 -13.33
C VAL A 300 7.30 -25.82 -12.06
N VAL A 301 8.55 -25.40 -12.20
CA VAL A 301 9.35 -24.83 -11.11
C VAL A 301 9.64 -23.37 -11.44
N ILE A 302 9.31 -22.47 -10.53
CA ILE A 302 9.55 -21.03 -10.64
C ILE A 302 10.68 -20.65 -9.68
N ASP A 303 11.87 -20.44 -10.23
CA ASP A 303 13.07 -20.10 -9.45
C ASP A 303 13.12 -18.61 -9.07
N ARG A 304 12.58 -17.73 -9.96
CA ARG A 304 12.55 -16.28 -9.72
C ARG A 304 11.61 -15.95 -8.58
N PRO A 305 12.02 -15.07 -7.63
CA PRO A 305 11.13 -14.61 -6.56
C PRO A 305 9.82 -14.09 -7.12
N THR A 306 8.70 -14.50 -6.53
CA THR A 306 7.36 -14.26 -7.07
C THR A 306 6.49 -13.55 -6.04
N TYR A 307 5.95 -12.39 -6.42
CA TYR A 307 4.96 -11.64 -5.64
C TYR A 307 3.55 -11.97 -6.12
N PHE A 308 2.72 -12.48 -5.24
CA PHE A 308 1.31 -12.70 -5.49
C PHE A 308 0.50 -11.46 -5.13
N MET A 309 -0.40 -11.06 -6.02
CA MET A 309 -1.22 -9.86 -5.88
C MET A 309 -2.71 -10.19 -6.04
N LYS A 310 -3.54 -9.67 -5.14
CA LYS A 310 -4.99 -9.56 -5.33
C LYS A 310 -5.33 -8.08 -5.50
N LEU A 311 -6.01 -7.73 -6.58
CA LEU A 311 -6.35 -6.34 -6.87
C LEU A 311 -7.73 -5.97 -6.33
N ASP A 312 -7.88 -4.74 -5.83
CA ASP A 312 -9.18 -4.18 -5.45
C ASP A 312 -10.02 -3.83 -6.70
N ALA A 313 -9.58 -2.85 -7.48
CA ALA A 313 -10.28 -2.45 -8.70
C ALA A 313 -9.30 -1.83 -9.72
N GLY A 314 -8.72 -2.65 -10.60
CA GLY A 314 -7.69 -2.25 -11.55
C GLY A 314 -8.09 -1.18 -12.59
N VAL A 315 -9.38 -0.88 -12.72
CA VAL A 315 -9.90 0.18 -13.61
C VAL A 315 -10.12 1.53 -12.92
N ASN A 316 -9.87 1.62 -11.62
CA ASN A 316 -10.05 2.83 -10.82
C ASN A 316 -8.73 3.20 -10.16
N MET A 317 -8.14 4.32 -10.55
CA MET A 317 -6.82 4.74 -10.08
C MET A 317 -6.72 4.80 -8.55
N TYR A 318 -7.74 5.32 -7.84
CA TYR A 318 -7.71 5.40 -6.38
C TYR A 318 -7.57 4.02 -5.74
N HIS A 319 -8.34 3.04 -6.21
CA HIS A 319 -8.30 1.68 -5.71
C HIS A 319 -7.01 0.94 -6.11
N HIS A 320 -6.64 1.03 -7.38
CA HIS A 320 -5.47 0.31 -7.89
C HIS A 320 -4.15 0.85 -7.35
N PHE A 321 -4.07 2.16 -7.06
CA PHE A 321 -2.86 2.71 -6.43
C PHE A 321 -2.72 2.32 -4.96
N CYS A 322 -3.80 1.90 -4.31
CA CYS A 322 -3.71 1.20 -3.03
C CYS A 322 -2.96 -0.15 -3.19
N ASP A 323 -3.24 -0.91 -4.27
CA ASP A 323 -2.53 -2.16 -4.56
C ASP A 323 -1.03 -1.92 -4.76
N PHE A 324 -0.64 -0.90 -5.55
CA PHE A 324 0.76 -0.56 -5.79
C PHE A 324 1.49 -0.06 -4.54
N VAL A 325 0.84 0.74 -3.70
CA VAL A 325 1.42 1.17 -2.41
C VAL A 325 1.65 -0.04 -1.51
N ASN A 326 0.71 -0.99 -1.44
CA ASN A 326 0.87 -2.21 -0.65
C ASN A 326 1.95 -3.14 -1.20
N LEU A 327 2.13 -3.21 -2.52
CA LEU A 327 3.25 -3.92 -3.13
C LEU A 327 4.60 -3.28 -2.72
N TYR A 328 4.70 -1.95 -2.80
CA TYR A 328 5.88 -1.22 -2.36
C TYR A 328 6.19 -1.46 -0.88
N ILE A 329 5.18 -1.42 -0.01
CA ILE A 329 5.33 -1.75 1.41
C ILE A 329 5.77 -3.21 1.58
N SER A 330 5.24 -4.14 0.77
CA SER A 330 5.63 -5.55 0.81
C SER A 330 7.11 -5.75 0.47
N GLN A 331 7.67 -4.97 -0.47
CA GLN A 331 9.12 -4.96 -0.74
C GLN A 331 9.93 -4.51 0.48
N HIS A 332 9.45 -3.51 1.23
CA HIS A 332 10.08 -3.07 2.47
C HIS A 332 9.97 -4.13 3.58
N VAL A 333 8.83 -4.79 3.73
CA VAL A 333 8.68 -5.89 4.70
C VAL A 333 9.61 -7.04 4.37
N ASN A 334 9.73 -7.40 3.09
CA ASN A 334 10.60 -8.46 2.59
C ASN A 334 12.08 -8.04 2.49
N ASN A 335 12.37 -6.74 2.64
CA ASN A 335 13.70 -6.17 2.40
C ASN A 335 14.30 -6.54 1.04
N SER A 336 13.47 -6.57 -0.01
CA SER A 336 13.87 -6.95 -1.36
C SER A 336 13.30 -5.99 -2.39
N PHE A 337 14.20 -5.32 -3.12
CA PHE A 337 13.86 -4.31 -4.13
C PHE A 337 14.35 -4.69 -5.53
N SER A 338 14.66 -5.97 -5.75
CA SER A 338 15.01 -6.47 -7.08
C SER A 338 13.83 -6.33 -8.02
N THR A 339 14.10 -5.89 -9.24
CA THR A 339 13.12 -5.88 -10.35
C THR A 339 13.13 -7.20 -11.14
N ASP A 340 14.11 -8.08 -10.88
CA ASP A 340 14.12 -9.45 -11.39
C ASP A 340 13.21 -10.35 -10.53
N VAL A 341 11.92 -10.04 -10.55
CA VAL A 341 10.88 -10.75 -9.82
C VAL A 341 9.68 -11.00 -10.73
N ASN A 342 8.92 -12.07 -10.48
CA ASN A 342 7.62 -12.27 -11.10
C ASN A 342 6.54 -11.56 -10.27
N ILE A 343 5.52 -11.05 -10.96
CA ILE A 343 4.26 -10.64 -10.34
C ILE A 343 3.17 -11.55 -10.87
N VAL A 344 2.50 -12.26 -9.97
CA VAL A 344 1.42 -13.19 -10.30
C VAL A 344 0.09 -12.65 -9.77
N MET A 345 -0.87 -12.44 -10.66
CA MET A 345 -2.22 -12.03 -10.33
C MET A 345 -3.03 -13.25 -9.85
N TRP A 346 -3.43 -13.20 -8.58
CA TRP A 346 -4.31 -14.18 -7.97
C TRP A 346 -5.77 -13.68 -8.10
N ASP A 347 -6.46 -14.16 -9.12
CA ASP A 347 -7.76 -13.62 -9.51
C ASP A 347 -8.93 -14.25 -8.72
N THR A 348 -9.14 -13.75 -7.51
CA THR A 348 -10.35 -13.99 -6.73
C THR A 348 -11.28 -12.78 -6.69
N SER A 349 -10.87 -11.66 -7.29
CA SER A 349 -11.64 -10.42 -7.32
C SER A 349 -12.88 -10.53 -8.20
N SER A 350 -13.98 -9.89 -7.77
CA SER A 350 -15.19 -9.75 -8.59
C SER A 350 -15.03 -8.76 -9.75
N TYR A 351 -13.92 -8.08 -9.86
CA TYR A 351 -13.64 -7.09 -10.88
C TYR A 351 -12.57 -7.61 -11.86
N TYR A 352 -12.85 -7.42 -13.15
CA TYR A 352 -11.87 -7.72 -14.20
C TYR A 352 -10.66 -6.79 -14.03
N TYR A 353 -9.46 -7.32 -14.14
CA TYR A 353 -8.24 -6.52 -14.15
C TYR A 353 -8.15 -5.76 -15.48
N GLY A 354 -8.66 -4.53 -15.46
CA GLY A 354 -8.47 -3.61 -16.56
C GLY A 354 -7.01 -3.14 -16.61
N ASP A 355 -6.50 -2.93 -17.80
CA ASP A 355 -5.09 -2.60 -18.05
C ASP A 355 -4.81 -1.08 -18.15
N LEU A 356 -5.62 -0.26 -17.45
CA LEU A 356 -5.51 1.20 -17.56
C LEU A 356 -4.21 1.78 -16.98
N PHE A 357 -3.56 1.06 -16.08
CA PHE A 357 -2.38 1.50 -15.35
C PHE A 357 -1.22 0.49 -15.43
N SER A 358 -1.24 -0.38 -16.44
CA SER A 358 -0.30 -1.49 -16.62
C SER A 358 1.16 -1.04 -16.68
N SER A 359 1.44 0.14 -17.22
CA SER A 359 2.80 0.68 -17.21
C SER A 359 3.40 0.85 -15.82
N THR A 360 2.56 0.94 -14.76
CA THR A 360 3.04 1.04 -13.37
C THR A 360 3.74 -0.24 -12.90
N TRP A 361 3.40 -1.42 -13.45
CA TRP A 361 4.08 -2.66 -13.09
C TRP A 361 5.57 -2.61 -13.38
N LYS A 362 5.99 -1.85 -14.41
CA LYS A 362 7.41 -1.63 -14.76
C LYS A 362 8.20 -0.93 -13.65
N ALA A 363 7.53 -0.33 -12.69
CA ALA A 363 8.20 0.19 -11.50
C ALA A 363 8.64 -0.92 -10.53
N PHE A 364 8.07 -2.13 -10.64
CA PHE A 364 8.26 -3.21 -9.69
C PHE A 364 8.89 -4.46 -10.28
N THR A 365 8.73 -4.68 -11.59
CA THR A 365 9.31 -5.83 -12.28
C THR A 365 9.75 -5.45 -13.69
N ASP A 366 10.81 -6.11 -14.18
CA ASP A 366 11.26 -6.01 -15.57
C ASP A 366 10.59 -7.08 -16.46
N HIS A 367 9.70 -7.91 -15.89
CA HIS A 367 8.99 -9.00 -16.57
C HIS A 367 7.51 -8.70 -16.77
N ASP A 368 6.89 -9.44 -17.66
CA ASP A 368 5.45 -9.39 -17.87
C ASP A 368 4.72 -9.95 -16.64
N VAL A 369 3.55 -9.37 -16.35
CA VAL A 369 2.66 -9.85 -15.30
C VAL A 369 2.04 -11.18 -15.70
N ILE A 370 2.13 -12.17 -14.82
CA ILE A 370 1.61 -13.53 -15.01
C ILE A 370 0.24 -13.62 -14.32
N HIS A 371 -0.69 -14.33 -14.92
CA HIS A 371 -1.93 -14.70 -14.26
C HIS A 371 -1.81 -16.10 -13.64
N LEU A 372 -2.32 -16.29 -12.42
CA LEU A 372 -2.28 -17.61 -11.78
C LEU A 372 -2.94 -18.70 -12.64
N LYS A 373 -3.98 -18.34 -13.40
CA LYS A 373 -4.67 -19.24 -14.36
C LYS A 373 -3.79 -19.77 -15.50
N ASP A 374 -2.63 -19.13 -15.78
CA ASP A 374 -1.69 -19.59 -16.80
C ASP A 374 -0.98 -20.88 -16.35
N PHE A 375 -1.08 -21.19 -15.08
CA PHE A 375 -0.63 -22.43 -14.46
C PHE A 375 -1.72 -23.49 -14.26
N ASP A 376 -2.95 -23.24 -14.74
CA ASP A 376 -4.02 -24.22 -14.63
C ASP A 376 -3.63 -25.58 -15.22
N HIS A 377 -4.19 -26.62 -14.63
CA HIS A 377 -3.95 -28.02 -14.96
C HIS A 377 -2.51 -28.49 -14.68
N LYS A 378 -1.74 -27.74 -13.87
CA LYS A 378 -0.35 -28.05 -13.51
C LYS A 378 -0.14 -28.06 -12.00
N ARG A 379 0.90 -28.77 -11.57
CA ARG A 379 1.48 -28.65 -10.24
C ARG A 379 2.68 -27.72 -10.33
N VAL A 380 2.66 -26.65 -9.56
CA VAL A 380 3.64 -25.57 -9.64
C VAL A 380 4.37 -25.42 -8.31
N CYS A 381 5.68 -25.27 -8.39
CA CYS A 381 6.53 -25.04 -7.23
C CYS A 381 7.21 -23.68 -7.35
N PHE A 382 7.12 -22.88 -6.30
CA PHE A 382 7.74 -21.58 -6.21
C PHE A 382 8.87 -21.63 -5.18
N ARG A 383 10.11 -21.33 -5.62
CA ARG A 383 11.27 -21.29 -4.71
C ARG A 383 11.14 -20.21 -3.65
N ASN A 384 10.65 -19.05 -4.04
CA ASN A 384 10.45 -17.91 -3.16
C ASN A 384 9.14 -17.21 -3.53
N ALA A 385 8.18 -17.25 -2.64
CA ALA A 385 6.87 -16.65 -2.80
C ALA A 385 6.63 -15.56 -1.77
N VAL A 386 6.05 -14.44 -2.19
CA VAL A 386 5.59 -13.34 -1.34
C VAL A 386 4.12 -13.11 -1.61
N LEU A 387 3.28 -13.38 -0.63
CA LEU A 387 1.86 -13.03 -0.67
C LEU A 387 1.75 -11.61 -0.10
N SER A 388 1.57 -10.64 -1.00
CA SER A 388 1.68 -9.21 -0.70
C SER A 388 0.58 -8.71 0.23
N LEU A 389 0.84 -7.58 0.88
CA LEU A 389 -0.17 -6.85 1.64
C LEU A 389 -1.40 -6.53 0.77
N LEU A 390 -2.57 -6.60 1.37
CA LEU A 390 -3.85 -6.52 0.66
C LEU A 390 -4.52 -5.15 0.79
N PRO A 391 -5.31 -4.70 -0.21
CA PRO A 391 -5.80 -3.33 -0.28
C PRO A 391 -6.85 -2.97 0.78
N ARG A 392 -7.64 -3.93 1.26
CA ARG A 392 -8.76 -3.69 2.18
C ARG A 392 -8.51 -4.14 3.62
N MET A 393 -7.25 -4.33 3.99
CA MET A 393 -6.90 -4.73 5.35
C MET A 393 -7.45 -3.77 6.40
N ARG A 394 -7.93 -4.33 7.51
CA ARG A 394 -8.23 -3.54 8.71
C ARG A 394 -6.93 -2.88 9.20
N TYR A 395 -6.96 -1.58 9.45
CA TYR A 395 -5.78 -0.77 9.77
C TYR A 395 -4.71 -0.75 8.65
N GLY A 396 -5.13 -0.99 7.41
CA GLY A 396 -4.28 -0.81 6.25
C GLY A 396 -4.11 0.67 5.91
N LEU A 397 -3.01 0.99 5.23
CA LEU A 397 -2.78 2.33 4.71
C LEU A 397 -3.73 2.63 3.54
N PHE A 398 -3.88 3.90 3.21
CA PHE A 398 -4.67 4.43 2.11
C PHE A 398 -6.19 4.42 2.35
N TYR A 399 -6.80 3.30 2.74
CA TYR A 399 -8.24 3.22 3.04
C TYR A 399 -8.58 3.46 4.51
N ASN A 400 -7.73 3.02 5.41
CA ASN A 400 -7.96 3.07 6.85
C ASN A 400 -6.84 3.87 7.52
N THR A 401 -6.43 4.96 6.89
CA THR A 401 -5.41 5.84 7.44
C THR A 401 -5.83 6.35 8.80
N PRO A 402 -4.96 6.31 9.76
CA PRO A 402 -5.26 6.74 11.10
C PRO A 402 -5.54 8.24 11.16
N LEU A 403 -6.50 8.56 11.98
CA LEU A 403 -7.11 9.87 12.07
C LEU A 403 -6.37 10.81 13.03
N ILE A 404 -5.06 10.92 12.90
CA ILE A 404 -4.32 12.03 13.53
C ILE A 404 -4.44 13.23 12.57
N SER A 405 -5.58 13.90 12.65
CA SER A 405 -6.05 14.87 11.65
C SER A 405 -5.09 16.04 11.38
N ASN A 406 -4.27 16.39 12.37
CA ASN A 406 -3.37 17.54 12.31
C ASN A 406 -1.93 17.17 11.94
N CYS A 407 -1.66 15.92 11.58
CA CYS A 407 -0.37 15.45 11.10
C CYS A 407 -0.39 15.26 9.58
N HIS A 408 0.76 15.50 8.94
CA HIS A 408 0.93 15.33 7.51
C HIS A 408 2.39 15.03 7.15
N SER A 409 2.64 14.68 5.87
CA SER A 409 3.94 14.40 5.27
C SER A 409 4.57 13.12 5.80
N THR A 410 4.35 12.02 5.06
CA THR A 410 5.02 10.74 5.33
C THR A 410 6.18 10.53 4.38
N ALA A 411 7.27 9.99 4.87
CA ALA A 411 8.38 9.58 4.03
C ALA A 411 8.01 8.37 3.16
N LEU A 412 7.15 7.49 3.64
CA LEU A 412 6.70 6.29 2.93
C LEU A 412 6.00 6.62 1.60
N PHE A 413 5.01 7.52 1.62
CA PHE A 413 4.30 7.89 0.39
C PHE A 413 5.16 8.75 -0.54
N ARG A 414 6.05 9.56 0.02
CA ARG A 414 7.05 10.30 -0.77
C ARG A 414 8.02 9.33 -1.46
N ALA A 415 8.55 8.35 -0.72
CA ALA A 415 9.45 7.34 -1.26
C ALA A 415 8.77 6.47 -2.34
N PHE A 416 7.51 6.08 -2.14
CA PHE A 416 6.71 5.40 -3.14
C PHE A 416 6.60 6.23 -4.43
N SER A 417 6.27 7.52 -4.31
CA SER A 417 6.19 8.44 -5.45
C SER A 417 7.52 8.50 -6.20
N GLN A 418 8.63 8.75 -5.48
CA GLN A 418 9.98 8.82 -6.03
C GLN A 418 10.37 7.52 -6.74
N HIS A 419 10.05 6.37 -6.14
CA HIS A 419 10.30 5.06 -6.73
C HIS A 419 9.61 4.90 -8.08
N VAL A 420 8.30 5.15 -8.15
CA VAL A 420 7.52 5.02 -9.39
C VAL A 420 8.00 6.00 -10.46
N ILE A 421 8.20 7.27 -10.11
CA ILE A 421 8.68 8.32 -11.02
C ILE A 421 10.06 7.96 -11.59
N TYR A 422 11.00 7.53 -10.74
CA TYR A 422 12.33 7.12 -11.16
C TYR A 422 12.30 5.90 -12.10
N ARG A 423 11.56 4.86 -11.72
CA ARG A 423 11.46 3.61 -12.48
C ARG A 423 10.79 3.80 -13.85
N LEU A 424 9.83 4.70 -13.95
CA LEU A 424 9.16 5.03 -15.21
C LEU A 424 9.89 6.12 -16.01
N ASN A 425 11.08 6.54 -15.55
CA ASN A 425 11.90 7.56 -16.20
C ASN A 425 11.13 8.86 -16.48
N ILE A 426 10.45 9.35 -15.45
CA ILE A 426 9.69 10.60 -15.51
C ILE A 426 10.54 11.70 -14.89
N THR A 427 10.77 12.76 -15.63
CA THR A 427 11.63 13.87 -15.24
C THR A 427 10.87 15.18 -15.13
N GLN A 428 11.38 16.05 -14.28
CA GLN A 428 10.97 17.44 -14.22
C GLN A 428 11.55 18.20 -15.41
N HIS A 429 10.70 18.93 -16.13
CA HIS A 429 11.15 19.83 -17.18
C HIS A 429 11.68 21.14 -16.57
N GLU A 430 12.70 21.68 -17.18
CA GLU A 430 13.20 23.00 -16.86
C GLU A 430 12.12 24.07 -17.05
N ASN A 431 12.03 25.01 -16.13
CA ASN A 431 11.03 26.09 -16.13
C ASN A 431 11.73 27.46 -16.28
N LYS A 432 12.31 27.70 -17.47
CA LYS A 432 13.08 28.93 -17.78
C LYS A 432 12.30 30.22 -17.62
N GLU A 433 10.98 30.17 -17.85
CA GLU A 433 10.12 31.36 -17.77
C GLU A 433 9.65 31.65 -16.35
N ARG A 434 10.02 30.81 -15.37
CA ARG A 434 9.61 30.89 -13.96
C ARG A 434 8.08 31.04 -13.77
N LYS A 435 7.30 30.56 -14.74
CA LYS A 435 5.85 30.53 -14.66
C LYS A 435 5.37 29.40 -13.77
N VAL A 436 4.26 29.61 -13.09
CA VAL A 436 3.58 28.54 -12.34
C VAL A 436 2.75 27.71 -13.31
N ARG A 437 3.07 26.43 -13.44
CA ARG A 437 2.41 25.49 -14.35
C ARG A 437 1.12 24.99 -13.72
N VAL A 438 -0.02 25.45 -14.28
CA VAL A 438 -1.36 25.14 -13.78
C VAL A 438 -2.01 24.11 -14.70
N THR A 439 -2.30 22.93 -14.21
CA THR A 439 -3.03 21.90 -14.94
C THR A 439 -4.46 21.82 -14.45
N LEU A 440 -5.43 22.10 -15.33
CA LEU A 440 -6.86 21.88 -15.10
C LEU A 440 -7.25 20.50 -15.66
N LEU A 441 -7.44 19.53 -14.77
CA LEU A 441 -7.95 18.21 -15.11
C LEU A 441 -9.45 18.30 -15.37
N THR A 442 -9.83 18.04 -16.60
CA THR A 442 -11.22 17.96 -17.03
C THR A 442 -11.67 16.51 -17.20
N ARG A 443 -12.89 16.32 -17.61
CA ARG A 443 -13.41 14.99 -17.88
C ARG A 443 -14.56 15.01 -18.88
N SER A 444 -14.58 14.04 -19.76
CA SER A 444 -15.63 13.82 -20.76
C SER A 444 -16.70 12.81 -20.33
N THR A 445 -16.61 12.26 -19.12
CA THR A 445 -17.64 11.34 -18.59
C THR A 445 -18.93 12.07 -18.28
N GLN A 446 -20.05 11.35 -18.15
CA GLN A 446 -21.39 11.91 -17.98
C GLN A 446 -21.50 12.90 -16.82
N TYR A 447 -20.87 12.63 -15.66
CA TYR A 447 -21.00 13.41 -14.44
C TYR A 447 -19.69 14.09 -14.04
N ARG A 448 -19.82 15.14 -13.24
CA ARG A 448 -18.71 15.92 -12.67
C ARG A 448 -17.87 16.63 -13.74
N ARG A 449 -18.51 17.07 -14.84
CA ARG A 449 -17.90 17.96 -15.83
C ARG A 449 -17.93 19.39 -15.32
N ILE A 450 -16.97 20.20 -15.72
CA ILE A 450 -16.95 21.65 -15.52
C ILE A 450 -17.69 22.28 -16.71
N THR A 451 -18.94 22.73 -16.50
CA THR A 451 -19.79 23.20 -17.59
C THR A 451 -19.32 24.54 -18.17
N ASN A 452 -18.70 25.39 -17.35
CA ASN A 452 -18.11 26.66 -17.77
C ASN A 452 -16.57 26.62 -17.93
N GLN A 453 -16.00 25.44 -18.22
CA GLN A 453 -14.55 25.21 -18.34
C GLN A 453 -13.80 26.27 -19.17
N LYS A 454 -14.35 26.65 -20.36
CA LYS A 454 -13.73 27.64 -21.23
C LYS A 454 -13.63 29.03 -20.61
N GLN A 455 -14.55 29.38 -19.70
CA GLN A 455 -14.48 30.66 -18.96
C GLN A 455 -13.35 30.64 -17.95
N LEU A 456 -13.21 29.54 -17.19
CA LEU A 456 -12.14 29.35 -16.21
C LEU A 456 -10.76 29.35 -16.90
N GLU A 457 -10.62 28.62 -18.02
CA GLU A 457 -9.39 28.59 -18.81
C GLU A 457 -8.99 29.97 -19.31
N ARG A 458 -9.94 30.74 -19.90
CA ARG A 458 -9.67 32.10 -20.37
C ARG A 458 -9.22 33.00 -19.22
N ALA A 459 -9.89 32.92 -18.06
CA ALA A 459 -9.54 33.73 -16.90
C ALA A 459 -8.11 33.42 -16.41
N MET A 460 -7.71 32.15 -16.32
CA MET A 460 -6.34 31.79 -15.96
C MET A 460 -5.32 32.33 -16.98
N LYS A 461 -5.60 32.22 -18.29
CA LYS A 461 -4.71 32.68 -19.37
C LYS A 461 -4.52 34.21 -19.43
N THR A 462 -5.33 35.00 -18.73
CA THR A 462 -5.09 36.46 -18.62
C THR A 462 -3.94 36.78 -17.65
N VAL A 463 -3.53 35.85 -16.83
CA VAL A 463 -2.46 36.03 -15.83
C VAL A 463 -1.14 35.58 -16.46
N SER A 464 -0.24 36.51 -16.77
CA SER A 464 1.04 36.24 -17.47
C SER A 464 1.99 35.30 -16.71
N LEU A 465 1.86 35.24 -15.36
CA LEU A 465 2.62 34.36 -14.49
C LEU A 465 2.24 32.87 -14.66
N LEU A 466 1.07 32.56 -15.24
CA LEU A 466 0.58 31.20 -15.34
C LEU A 466 0.92 30.57 -16.70
N ASP A 467 1.42 29.32 -16.66
CA ASP A 467 1.43 28.42 -17.82
C ASP A 467 0.26 27.44 -17.66
N VAL A 468 -0.79 27.61 -18.46
CA VAL A 468 -2.09 26.95 -18.28
C VAL A 468 -2.26 25.80 -19.26
N ARG A 469 -2.38 24.59 -18.75
CA ARG A 469 -2.75 23.38 -19.47
C ARG A 469 -4.14 22.90 -19.05
N VAL A 470 -4.97 22.56 -20.03
CA VAL A 470 -6.28 21.90 -19.82
C VAL A 470 -6.22 20.52 -20.42
N VAL A 471 -6.51 19.48 -19.67
CA VAL A 471 -6.34 18.10 -20.11
C VAL A 471 -7.44 17.18 -19.57
N ASP A 472 -7.86 16.22 -20.40
CA ASP A 472 -8.71 15.09 -19.99
C ASP A 472 -7.86 13.80 -20.08
N TYR A 473 -7.63 13.14 -18.95
CA TYR A 473 -6.84 11.90 -18.89
C TYR A 473 -7.63 10.70 -19.41
N LYS A 474 -7.93 10.72 -20.72
CA LYS A 474 -8.53 9.59 -21.40
C LYS A 474 -7.47 8.58 -21.77
N PHE A 475 -7.55 7.39 -21.26
CA PHE A 475 -6.61 6.29 -21.47
C PHE A 475 -6.28 6.03 -22.96
N LYS A 476 -7.27 6.18 -23.86
CA LYS A 476 -7.06 5.96 -25.29
C LYS A 476 -6.34 7.11 -26.02
N GLU A 477 -6.30 8.29 -25.41
CA GLU A 477 -5.74 9.49 -26.01
C GLU A 477 -4.38 9.85 -25.39
N ILE A 478 -4.23 9.62 -24.09
CA ILE A 478 -3.01 9.92 -23.32
C ILE A 478 -2.67 8.68 -22.50
N ASP A 479 -1.53 8.04 -22.82
CA ASP A 479 -1.08 6.89 -22.04
C ASP A 479 -0.74 7.28 -20.61
N PHE A 480 -0.73 6.29 -19.72
CA PHE A 480 -0.58 6.58 -18.29
C PHE A 480 0.78 7.21 -17.93
N THR A 481 1.86 6.85 -18.64
CA THR A 481 3.19 7.44 -18.43
C THR A 481 3.19 8.93 -18.77
N GLU A 482 2.50 9.32 -19.86
CA GLU A 482 2.34 10.73 -20.21
C GLU A 482 1.44 11.48 -19.22
N GLN A 483 0.38 10.83 -18.68
CA GLN A 483 -0.42 11.42 -17.60
C GLN A 483 0.46 11.72 -16.39
N LEU A 484 1.35 10.80 -16.00
CA LEU A 484 2.30 11.01 -14.90
C LEU A 484 3.30 12.13 -15.22
N ARG A 485 3.79 12.23 -16.47
CA ARG A 485 4.72 13.28 -16.89
C ARG A 485 4.08 14.67 -16.80
N ILE A 486 2.83 14.81 -17.28
CA ILE A 486 2.07 16.05 -17.14
C ILE A 486 1.87 16.40 -15.67
N THR A 487 1.45 15.43 -14.86
CA THR A 487 1.21 15.62 -13.43
C THR A 487 2.48 16.02 -12.69
N HIS A 488 3.59 15.32 -12.92
CA HIS A 488 4.86 15.60 -12.26
C HIS A 488 5.44 16.97 -12.63
N ASN A 489 5.02 17.53 -13.76
CA ASN A 489 5.36 18.86 -14.24
C ASN A 489 4.24 19.89 -13.99
N SER A 490 3.36 19.66 -13.02
CA SER A 490 2.31 20.58 -12.59
C SER A 490 2.61 21.13 -11.20
N ASP A 491 2.55 22.45 -11.06
CA ASP A 491 2.77 23.12 -9.79
C ASP A 491 1.44 23.38 -9.05
N VAL A 492 0.36 23.62 -9.82
CA VAL A 492 -1.02 23.60 -9.33
C VAL A 492 -1.83 22.62 -10.16
N PHE A 493 -2.40 21.60 -9.51
CA PHE A 493 -3.22 20.59 -10.16
C PHE A 493 -4.66 20.72 -9.70
N ILE A 494 -5.55 21.04 -10.65
CA ILE A 494 -6.95 21.42 -10.37
C ILE A 494 -7.89 20.37 -10.95
N GLY A 495 -8.90 19.94 -10.21
CA GLY A 495 -9.95 19.06 -10.74
C GLY A 495 -11.15 18.91 -9.82
N ILE A 496 -12.24 18.35 -10.34
CA ILE A 496 -13.40 17.95 -9.53
C ILE A 496 -13.13 16.56 -8.94
N HIS A 497 -13.75 16.28 -7.78
CA HIS A 497 -13.71 14.97 -7.11
C HIS A 497 -13.78 13.78 -8.07
N GLY A 498 -12.86 12.85 -7.96
CA GLY A 498 -12.83 11.63 -8.76
C GLY A 498 -11.44 11.01 -8.87
N ALA A 499 -11.37 9.74 -9.32
CA ALA A 499 -10.16 8.93 -9.33
C ALA A 499 -8.93 9.60 -10.01
N GLY A 500 -9.15 10.53 -10.95
CA GLY A 500 -8.06 11.31 -11.56
C GLY A 500 -7.27 12.17 -10.57
N LEU A 501 -7.86 12.58 -9.43
CA LEU A 501 -7.12 13.32 -8.40
C LEU A 501 -6.10 12.46 -7.64
N THR A 502 -6.13 11.14 -7.79
CA THR A 502 -5.08 10.24 -7.25
C THR A 502 -3.70 10.55 -7.85
N HIS A 503 -3.64 11.22 -8.99
CA HIS A 503 -2.39 11.76 -9.56
C HIS A 503 -1.62 12.66 -8.58
N LEU A 504 -2.27 13.20 -7.53
CA LEU A 504 -1.60 13.97 -6.47
C LEU A 504 -0.42 13.22 -5.84
N LEU A 505 -0.41 11.89 -5.89
CA LEU A 505 0.72 11.06 -5.43
C LEU A 505 2.02 11.40 -6.16
N PHE A 506 1.95 11.90 -7.39
CA PHE A 506 3.09 12.14 -8.28
C PHE A 506 3.39 13.61 -8.52
N LEU A 507 2.67 14.50 -7.86
CA LEU A 507 2.97 15.93 -7.87
C LEU A 507 4.33 16.20 -7.20
N PRO A 508 5.06 17.24 -7.62
CA PRO A 508 6.25 17.71 -6.91
C PRO A 508 5.91 18.16 -5.48
N ASP A 509 6.90 18.18 -4.60
CA ASP A 509 6.69 18.43 -3.17
C ASP A 509 6.13 19.84 -2.87
N TRP A 510 6.43 20.81 -3.72
CA TRP A 510 5.92 22.19 -3.61
C TRP A 510 4.51 22.40 -4.16
N ALA A 511 3.97 21.38 -4.83
CA ALA A 511 2.72 21.54 -5.57
C ALA A 511 1.49 21.66 -4.67
N VAL A 512 0.46 22.25 -5.25
CA VAL A 512 -0.89 22.35 -4.66
C VAL A 512 -1.86 21.51 -5.46
N ILE A 513 -2.57 20.61 -4.78
CA ILE A 513 -3.78 19.96 -5.31
C ILE A 513 -5.00 20.81 -4.93
N PHE A 514 -5.73 21.28 -5.95
CA PHE A 514 -6.96 22.04 -5.74
C PHE A 514 -8.17 21.23 -6.21
N GLU A 515 -8.88 20.65 -5.26
CA GLU A 515 -10.14 19.96 -5.49
C GLU A 515 -11.28 20.98 -5.56
N LEU A 516 -11.80 21.26 -6.77
CA LEU A 516 -12.84 22.26 -7.00
C LEU A 516 -14.10 21.99 -6.17
N HIS A 517 -14.53 20.74 -6.08
CA HIS A 517 -15.69 20.34 -5.29
C HIS A 517 -15.55 18.87 -4.91
N ASN A 518 -15.70 18.59 -3.62
CA ASN A 518 -15.53 17.25 -3.06
C ASN A 518 -16.76 16.34 -3.15
N CYS A 519 -17.86 16.87 -3.72
CA CYS A 519 -19.12 16.11 -3.94
C CYS A 519 -19.65 15.39 -2.69
N GLY A 520 -19.44 15.97 -1.49
CA GLY A 520 -19.87 15.38 -0.22
C GLY A 520 -18.95 14.28 0.34
N ASP A 521 -17.75 14.10 -0.24
CA ASP A 521 -16.73 13.14 0.18
C ASP A 521 -15.45 13.89 0.61
N GLU A 522 -15.51 14.53 1.78
CA GLU A 522 -14.56 15.57 2.19
C GLU A 522 -13.15 15.05 2.49
N LEU A 523 -13.01 13.80 2.90
CA LEU A 523 -11.75 13.30 3.44
C LEU A 523 -10.89 12.55 2.42
N CYS A 524 -11.45 12.07 1.33
CA CYS A 524 -10.81 11.17 0.39
C CYS A 524 -9.44 11.68 -0.12
N TYR A 525 -9.43 12.80 -0.84
CA TYR A 525 -8.18 13.36 -1.39
C TYR A 525 -7.44 14.25 -0.39
N TRP A 526 -8.14 14.77 0.62
CA TRP A 526 -7.49 15.49 1.72
C TRP A 526 -6.56 14.56 2.51
N ASP A 527 -7.03 13.35 2.86
CA ASP A 527 -6.20 12.37 3.57
C ASP A 527 -5.04 11.89 2.71
N LEU A 528 -5.28 11.63 1.43
CA LEU A 528 -4.22 11.20 0.51
C LEU A 528 -3.16 12.30 0.31
N ALA A 529 -3.56 13.56 0.23
CA ALA A 529 -2.64 14.69 0.14
C ALA A 529 -1.80 14.86 1.42
N LYS A 530 -2.41 14.64 2.60
CA LYS A 530 -1.68 14.63 3.88
C LYS A 530 -0.62 13.53 3.92
N LEU A 531 -0.97 12.32 3.49
CA LEU A 531 -0.01 11.21 3.41
C LEU A 531 1.16 11.55 2.48
N ARG A 532 0.86 12.05 1.28
CA ARG A 532 1.89 12.42 0.30
C ARG A 532 2.71 13.64 0.71
N GLY A 533 2.14 14.55 1.48
CA GLY A 533 2.78 15.79 1.93
C GLY A 533 2.63 16.97 0.97
N VAL A 534 1.70 16.90 0.00
CA VAL A 534 1.37 18.03 -0.87
C VAL A 534 0.26 18.89 -0.28
N LYS A 535 0.26 20.18 -0.62
CA LYS A 535 -0.75 21.12 -0.11
C LYS A 535 -2.10 20.82 -0.74
N TYR A 536 -3.11 20.61 0.10
CA TYR A 536 -4.50 20.44 -0.34
C TYR A 536 -5.30 21.73 -0.16
N MET A 537 -6.04 22.09 -1.21
CA MET A 537 -7.02 23.17 -1.20
C MET A 537 -8.35 22.66 -1.75
N THR A 538 -9.45 23.19 -1.23
CA THR A 538 -10.78 22.89 -1.76
C THR A 538 -11.69 24.11 -1.70
N TRP A 539 -12.76 24.06 -2.51
CA TRP A 539 -13.77 25.08 -2.61
C TRP A 539 -14.68 25.07 -1.37
N ARG A 540 -14.72 26.18 -0.65
CA ARG A 540 -15.50 26.30 0.59
C ARG A 540 -16.81 27.06 0.41
N ARG A 541 -16.88 28.00 -0.56
CA ARG A 541 -18.04 28.88 -0.79
C ARG A 541 -19.11 28.17 -1.60
N LYS A 542 -20.00 27.43 -0.93
CA LYS A 542 -21.06 26.63 -1.59
C LYS A 542 -21.96 27.48 -2.50
N SER A 543 -22.23 28.78 -2.17
CA SER A 543 -23.03 29.69 -2.98
C SER A 543 -22.40 30.10 -4.31
N ALA A 544 -21.14 29.75 -4.56
CA ALA A 544 -20.41 30.05 -5.78
C ALA A 544 -20.12 28.79 -6.63
N VAL A 545 -20.81 27.68 -6.30
CA VAL A 545 -20.81 26.42 -7.06
C VAL A 545 -22.23 26.17 -7.55
N TYR A 546 -22.39 25.99 -8.86
CA TYR A 546 -23.69 25.89 -9.50
C TYR A 546 -23.85 24.48 -10.11
N PRO A 547 -24.58 23.55 -9.44
CA PRO A 547 -24.90 22.24 -10.01
C PRO A 547 -25.85 22.39 -11.19
N GLU A 548 -25.70 21.54 -12.20
CA GLU A 548 -26.55 21.50 -13.39
C GLU A 548 -27.97 20.98 -13.04
N ASP A 549 -28.04 20.05 -12.11
CA ASP A 549 -29.28 19.42 -11.59
C ASP A 549 -29.07 18.90 -10.17
N GLU A 550 -30.06 18.21 -9.62
CA GLU A 550 -30.05 17.65 -8.25
C GLU A 550 -29.13 16.43 -8.08
N GLY A 551 -28.50 15.95 -9.15
CA GLY A 551 -27.58 14.80 -9.08
C GLY A 551 -28.32 13.47 -8.91
N HIS A 552 -29.30 13.19 -9.77
CA HIS A 552 -30.04 11.93 -9.75
C HIS A 552 -29.40 10.85 -10.60
N HIS A 553 -29.26 9.63 -10.04
CA HIS A 553 -28.87 8.44 -10.78
C HIS A 553 -30.01 7.41 -10.75
N PRO A 554 -30.43 6.82 -11.90
CA PRO A 554 -31.60 5.96 -11.98
C PRO A 554 -31.60 4.75 -11.03
N THR A 555 -30.41 4.23 -10.68
CA THR A 555 -30.27 3.04 -9.83
C THR A 555 -29.62 3.31 -8.49
N LEU A 556 -28.93 4.45 -8.31
CA LEU A 556 -28.13 4.75 -7.13
C LEU A 556 -28.71 5.86 -6.27
N GLY A 557 -29.81 6.50 -6.74
CA GLY A 557 -30.46 7.60 -6.05
C GLY A 557 -29.71 8.94 -6.17
N ASN A 558 -30.05 9.89 -5.33
CA ASN A 558 -29.51 11.25 -5.38
C ASN A 558 -28.15 11.33 -4.67
N HIS A 559 -27.17 11.89 -5.35
CA HIS A 559 -25.88 12.20 -4.75
C HIS A 559 -25.16 13.32 -5.54
N PRO A 560 -24.45 14.27 -4.90
CA PRO A 560 -23.73 15.33 -5.59
C PRO A 560 -22.73 14.89 -6.67
N LYS A 561 -22.27 13.63 -6.65
CA LYS A 561 -21.39 13.07 -7.69
C LYS A 561 -22.08 12.74 -9.01
N PHE A 562 -23.39 12.82 -9.10
CA PHE A 562 -24.18 12.47 -10.30
C PHE A 562 -24.67 13.68 -11.10
N THR A 563 -24.07 14.85 -10.89
CA THR A 563 -24.34 16.04 -11.70
C THR A 563 -23.06 16.70 -12.19
N ASN A 564 -23.18 17.74 -13.01
CA ASN A 564 -22.11 18.57 -13.51
C ASN A 564 -22.16 19.93 -12.80
N TYR A 565 -21.08 20.73 -12.91
CA TYR A 565 -20.95 21.94 -12.12
C TYR A 565 -20.39 23.09 -12.95
N ALA A 566 -20.92 24.31 -12.73
CA ALA A 566 -20.24 25.55 -13.04
C ALA A 566 -19.70 26.18 -11.77
N PHE A 567 -18.65 26.99 -11.91
CA PHE A 567 -17.97 27.66 -10.82
C PHE A 567 -17.92 29.17 -11.07
N ASP A 568 -18.12 29.98 -10.02
CA ASP A 568 -17.93 31.42 -10.11
C ASP A 568 -16.49 31.73 -10.50
N VAL A 569 -16.32 32.53 -11.57
CA VAL A 569 -14.99 32.80 -12.15
C VAL A 569 -14.12 33.64 -11.23
N ALA A 570 -14.69 34.60 -10.52
CA ALA A 570 -13.94 35.49 -9.64
C ALA A 570 -13.41 34.71 -8.41
N GLU A 571 -14.27 33.89 -7.79
CA GLU A 571 -13.87 33.04 -6.67
C GLU A 571 -12.88 31.95 -7.11
N PHE A 572 -13.05 31.38 -8.31
CA PHE A 572 -12.10 30.45 -8.88
C PHE A 572 -10.71 31.07 -8.99
N MET A 573 -10.62 32.26 -9.62
CA MET A 573 -9.34 32.94 -9.80
C MET A 573 -8.71 33.35 -8.46
N ARG A 574 -9.53 33.80 -7.49
CA ARG A 574 -9.04 34.08 -6.14
C ARG A 574 -8.37 32.87 -5.51
N LEU A 575 -8.96 31.68 -5.65
CA LEU A 575 -8.39 30.43 -5.11
C LEU A 575 -7.18 29.96 -5.89
N VAL A 576 -7.17 30.09 -7.23
CA VAL A 576 -6.01 29.80 -8.06
C VAL A 576 -4.82 30.67 -7.65
N LEU A 577 -5.01 31.97 -7.46
CA LEU A 577 -3.93 32.87 -7.03
C LEU A 577 -3.41 32.55 -5.63
N LEU A 578 -4.27 32.14 -4.70
CA LEU A 578 -3.84 31.61 -3.40
C LEU A 578 -3.03 30.30 -3.54
N ALA A 579 -3.38 29.43 -4.47
CA ALA A 579 -2.60 28.23 -4.75
C ALA A 579 -1.21 28.59 -5.31
N VAL A 580 -1.15 29.57 -6.20
CA VAL A 580 0.11 30.10 -6.75
C VAL A 580 1.01 30.67 -5.65
N GLU A 581 0.47 31.47 -4.75
CA GLU A 581 1.20 31.99 -3.58
C GLU A 581 1.77 30.89 -2.71
N GLN A 582 1.00 29.82 -2.47
CA GLN A 582 1.47 28.65 -1.71
C GLN A 582 2.62 27.91 -2.42
N VAL A 583 2.58 27.80 -3.75
CA VAL A 583 3.68 27.22 -4.55
C VAL A 583 4.93 28.09 -4.41
N GLN A 584 4.82 29.38 -4.66
CA GLN A 584 5.95 30.31 -4.66
C GLN A 584 6.60 30.49 -3.27
N SER A 585 5.80 30.33 -2.19
CA SER A 585 6.32 30.39 -0.82
C SER A 585 7.00 29.09 -0.36
N HIS A 586 6.97 28.02 -1.15
CA HIS A 586 7.58 26.74 -0.76
C HIS A 586 9.11 26.79 -0.93
N PRO A 587 9.91 26.43 0.11
CA PRO A 587 11.38 26.54 0.04
C PRO A 587 11.99 25.85 -1.19
N THR A 588 11.57 24.64 -1.47
CA THR A 588 12.09 23.88 -2.65
C THR A 588 11.75 24.55 -3.99
N TRP A 589 10.67 25.30 -4.06
CA TRP A 589 10.35 26.10 -5.25
C TRP A 589 11.34 27.27 -5.37
N GLN A 590 11.59 27.99 -4.29
CA GLN A 590 12.52 29.11 -4.23
C GLN A 590 13.95 28.68 -4.56
N ASP A 591 14.45 27.62 -3.90
CA ASP A 591 15.80 27.07 -4.13
C ASP A 591 16.07 26.74 -5.61
N ARG A 592 15.06 26.20 -6.33
CA ARG A 592 15.19 25.85 -7.76
C ARG A 592 15.27 27.07 -8.68
N HIS A 593 14.74 28.20 -8.25
CA HIS A 593 14.70 29.42 -9.06
C HIS A 593 15.79 30.41 -8.70
N ASP A 594 16.41 30.28 -7.52
CA ASP A 594 17.54 31.09 -7.09
C ASP A 594 18.88 30.61 -7.69
N HIS A 595 19.01 29.31 -7.97
CA HIS A 595 20.24 28.75 -8.57
C HIS A 595 20.41 29.06 -10.07
N ASP A 596 19.39 29.56 -10.76
CA ASP A 596 19.47 29.98 -12.16
C ASP A 596 19.99 31.43 -12.32
N GLU A 597 20.35 32.13 -11.22
CA GLU A 597 20.93 33.49 -11.23
C GLU A 597 22.44 33.52 -11.05
N LEU A 598 23.12 32.40 -10.86
CA LEU A 598 24.58 32.26 -10.75
C LEU A 598 25.17 31.60 -12.01
#